data_d2abe326c05fa3cac93be9e4a8335fd2
#
_entry.id   d2abe326c05fa3cac93be9e4a8335fd2
#
_cell.length_a   1.000
_cell.length_b   1.000
_cell.length_c   1.000
_cell.angle_alpha   90.00
_cell.angle_beta   90.00
_cell.angle_gamma   90.00
#
_symmetry.space_group_name_H-M   'P 1'
#
loop_
_entity.id
_entity.type
_entity.pdbx_description
1 polymer ?
#
loop_
_entity_poly.entity_id
_entity_poly.type
_entity_poly.pdbx_seq_one_letter_code
_entity_poly.pdbx_strand_id
1 'polypeptide(L)'
;MKKLILIVLLLVGGVASGQSVTGTSGLIHIPSARMLEDGQLVIGAAFIPKPYFQRYERRLNPGLNTYVTYALFPFMEVMFRYTHELNVPVSFETSYFPDRMFGFRARLLKEKKYLPALVLGLQDASAIFGETCLTCSNYSATYFVGSKNIKTGFGNFDLSIGYAFDFKELKAKDYKGVFGGVSFTSFFYDDLSILFEHNSKGINTGFKLNLISKFNLMFGVWNLDKPTFSFNYLF
;
A
#
# COMPACT_ATOMS: atom_id res chain seq x y z
N MET A 1 28.36 6.50 -26.23
CA MET A 1 27.09 7.24 -26.36
C MET A 1 25.85 6.42 -25.99
N LYS A 2 25.60 5.21 -26.53
CA LYS A 2 24.40 4.41 -26.20
C LYS A 2 24.26 4.07 -24.70
N LYS A 3 25.37 3.81 -23.97
CA LYS A 3 25.37 3.56 -22.52
C LYS A 3 25.03 4.81 -21.68
N LEU A 4 25.43 6.00 -22.15
CA LEU A 4 25.12 7.27 -21.50
C LEU A 4 23.64 7.65 -21.66
N ILE A 5 23.04 7.35 -22.80
CA ILE A 5 21.61 7.56 -23.08
C ILE A 5 20.77 6.62 -22.21
N LEU A 6 21.22 5.39 -21.99
CA LEU A 6 20.54 4.45 -21.09
C LEU A 6 20.56 4.93 -19.62
N ILE A 7 21.69 5.52 -19.18
CA ILE A 7 21.81 6.11 -17.83
C ILE A 7 20.93 7.37 -17.71
N VAL A 8 20.84 8.21 -18.74
CA VAL A 8 19.98 9.40 -18.73
C VAL A 8 18.49 9.05 -18.77
N LEU A 9 18.11 7.99 -19.49
CA LEU A 9 16.72 7.46 -19.46
C LEU A 9 16.35 6.85 -18.10
N LEU A 10 17.34 6.41 -17.31
CA LEU A 10 17.12 5.92 -15.95
C LEU A 10 16.92 7.06 -14.91
N LEU A 11 17.27 8.31 -15.27
CA LEU A 11 17.21 9.49 -14.39
C LEU A 11 15.93 10.34 -14.56
N VAL A 12 15.07 10.04 -15.54
CA VAL A 12 13.76 10.68 -15.68
C VAL A 12 12.75 9.88 -14.88
N GLY A 13 12.87 9.93 -13.56
CA GLY A 13 11.95 9.30 -12.63
C GLY A 13 10.94 10.34 -12.13
N GLY A 14 9.65 10.14 -12.39
CA GLY A 14 8.60 10.77 -11.62
C GLY A 14 8.75 10.42 -10.13
N VAL A 15 8.20 11.23 -9.24
CA VAL A 15 8.20 10.98 -7.79
C VAL A 15 7.52 9.64 -7.56
N ALA A 16 8.29 8.61 -7.20
CA ALA A 16 7.76 7.29 -6.94
C ALA A 16 6.80 7.37 -5.75
N SER A 17 5.51 7.26 -6.01
CA SER A 17 4.53 7.10 -4.96
C SER A 17 4.78 5.76 -4.28
N GLY A 18 5.32 5.79 -3.06
CA GLY A 18 5.68 4.58 -2.34
C GLY A 18 4.44 3.74 -2.00
N GLN A 19 4.57 2.42 -2.14
CA GLN A 19 3.51 1.48 -1.81
C GLN A 19 3.42 1.28 -0.29
N SER A 20 2.21 1.00 0.20
CA SER A 20 1.97 0.51 1.54
C SER A 20 2.36 -0.97 1.66
N VAL A 21 2.34 -1.53 2.86
CA VAL A 21 2.60 -2.97 3.08
C VAL A 21 1.59 -3.88 2.39
N THR A 22 0.45 -3.35 1.98
CA THR A 22 -0.58 -4.10 1.23
C THR A 22 -0.38 -4.06 -0.28
N GLY A 23 0.60 -3.29 -0.78
CA GLY A 23 0.89 -3.15 -2.20
C GLY A 23 0.10 -2.05 -2.91
N THR A 24 -0.74 -1.31 -2.20
CA THR A 24 -1.43 -0.13 -2.74
C THR A 24 -0.58 1.11 -2.55
N SER A 25 -0.67 2.09 -3.46
CA SER A 25 -0.06 3.40 -3.24
C SER A 25 -0.63 4.05 -1.98
N GLY A 26 0.22 4.34 -1.01
CA GLY A 26 -0.25 4.78 0.31
C GLY A 26 0.88 5.07 1.30
N LEU A 27 0.55 5.09 2.59
CA LEU A 27 1.49 5.34 3.68
C LEU A 27 2.14 4.00 4.12
N ILE A 28 2.01 3.65 5.39
CA ILE A 28 2.53 2.38 5.92
C ILE A 28 1.55 1.24 5.60
N HIS A 29 0.32 1.36 6.06
CA HIS A 29 -0.74 0.38 5.87
C HIS A 29 -1.92 0.95 5.08
N ILE A 30 -2.31 2.21 5.34
CA ILE A 30 -3.46 2.81 4.68
C ILE A 30 -3.15 3.26 3.24
N PRO A 31 -4.15 3.19 2.35
CA PRO A 31 -4.05 3.77 1.01
C PRO A 31 -4.10 5.30 1.05
N SER A 32 -3.54 5.92 0.03
CA SER A 32 -3.72 7.33 -0.29
C SER A 32 -4.46 7.49 -1.63
N ALA A 33 -4.87 8.71 -1.98
CA ALA A 33 -5.38 8.99 -3.31
C ALA A 33 -4.27 9.27 -4.36
N ARG A 34 -3.01 9.03 -3.99
CA ARG A 34 -1.89 9.00 -4.94
C ARG A 34 -1.99 7.73 -5.76
N MET A 35 -1.70 7.84 -7.04
CA MET A 35 -1.69 6.72 -7.98
C MET A 35 -0.45 6.81 -8.85
N LEU A 36 -0.02 5.67 -9.34
CA LEU A 36 1.03 5.56 -10.34
C LEU A 36 0.65 6.35 -11.60
N GLU A 37 1.64 6.75 -12.37
CA GLU A 37 1.43 7.30 -13.69
C GLU A 37 1.07 6.19 -14.69
N ASP A 38 0.43 6.58 -15.79
CA ASP A 38 0.01 5.64 -16.83
C ASP A 38 1.17 4.76 -17.34
N GLY A 39 0.93 3.46 -17.39
CA GLY A 39 1.92 2.48 -17.80
C GLY A 39 3.02 2.15 -16.77
N GLN A 40 3.04 2.79 -15.60
CA GLN A 40 4.00 2.45 -14.56
C GLN A 40 3.67 1.13 -13.88
N LEU A 41 4.71 0.36 -13.57
CA LEU A 41 4.66 -0.92 -12.88
C LEU A 41 5.50 -0.85 -11.61
N VAL A 42 4.95 -1.30 -10.50
CA VAL A 42 5.70 -1.48 -9.24
C VAL A 42 5.68 -2.94 -8.85
N ILE A 43 6.85 -3.46 -8.48
CA ILE A 43 7.01 -4.77 -7.86
C ILE A 43 7.57 -4.54 -6.46
N GLY A 44 7.03 -5.22 -5.47
CA GLY A 44 7.47 -5.04 -4.09
C GLY A 44 7.21 -6.22 -3.19
N ALA A 45 7.80 -6.11 -1.99
CA ALA A 45 7.58 -7.03 -0.90
C ALA A 45 7.48 -6.27 0.41
N ALA A 46 6.69 -6.81 1.35
CA ALA A 46 6.50 -6.22 2.67
C ALA A 46 6.40 -7.29 3.74
N PHE A 47 7.06 -7.06 4.86
CA PHE A 47 6.98 -7.90 6.05
C PHE A 47 5.84 -7.45 6.94
N ILE A 48 4.98 -8.38 7.33
CA ILE A 48 3.86 -8.16 8.26
C ILE A 48 4.18 -8.86 9.57
N PRO A 49 4.36 -8.11 10.66
CA PRO A 49 4.71 -8.70 11.93
C PRO A 49 3.52 -9.43 12.57
N LYS A 50 3.81 -10.45 13.38
CA LYS A 50 2.84 -11.01 14.32
C LYS A 50 2.53 -9.95 15.41
N PRO A 51 1.27 -9.76 15.82
CA PRO A 51 0.04 -10.51 15.52
C PRO A 51 -0.80 -9.88 14.39
N TYR A 52 -0.26 -9.00 13.56
CA TYR A 52 -1.00 -8.22 12.55
C TYR A 52 -1.23 -8.98 11.25
N PHE A 53 -0.48 -10.05 11.02
CA PHE A 53 -0.80 -11.00 9.97
C PHE A 53 -2.00 -11.85 10.41
N GLN A 54 -3.12 -11.74 9.69
CA GLN A 54 -4.34 -12.50 9.96
C GLN A 54 -4.48 -13.62 8.94
N ARG A 55 -4.64 -14.85 9.43
CA ARG A 55 -5.04 -15.98 8.62
C ARG A 55 -6.02 -16.84 9.40
N TYR A 56 -7.23 -17.07 8.87
CA TYR A 56 -8.25 -17.91 9.51
C TYR A 56 -8.44 -17.64 11.00
N GLU A 57 -8.45 -16.36 11.40
CA GLU A 57 -8.55 -15.96 12.82
C GLU A 57 -7.34 -16.38 13.69
N ARG A 58 -6.34 -17.04 13.10
CA ARG A 58 -5.09 -17.41 13.80
C ARG A 58 -4.01 -16.37 13.48
N ARG A 59 -3.39 -15.83 14.50
CA ARG A 59 -2.32 -14.82 14.39
C ARG A 59 -1.03 -15.39 14.94
N LEU A 60 -0.62 -16.55 14.43
CA LEU A 60 0.46 -17.32 15.04
C LEU A 60 1.85 -16.92 14.52
N ASN A 61 1.94 -16.51 13.25
CA ASN A 61 3.21 -16.27 12.57
C ASN A 61 3.23 -14.92 11.87
N PRO A 62 4.39 -14.37 11.55
CA PRO A 62 4.51 -13.24 10.65
C PRO A 62 4.20 -13.64 9.21
N GLY A 63 3.95 -12.65 8.35
CA GLY A 63 3.68 -12.83 6.93
C GLY A 63 4.61 -12.02 6.04
N LEU A 64 4.72 -12.47 4.79
CA LEU A 64 5.38 -11.76 3.71
C LEU A 64 4.36 -11.51 2.60
N ASN A 65 4.12 -10.25 2.29
CA ASN A 65 3.40 -9.83 1.10
C ASN A 65 4.39 -9.65 -0.04
N THR A 66 4.11 -10.23 -1.19
CA THR A 66 4.73 -9.86 -2.46
C THR A 66 3.65 -9.35 -3.39
N TYR A 67 3.92 -8.29 -4.14
CA TYR A 67 2.89 -7.66 -4.95
C TYR A 67 3.44 -7.04 -6.22
N VAL A 68 2.52 -6.93 -7.18
CA VAL A 68 2.71 -6.22 -8.43
C VAL A 68 1.54 -5.25 -8.56
N THR A 69 1.83 -3.98 -8.78
CA THR A 69 0.84 -2.92 -9.01
C THR A 69 1.12 -2.25 -10.34
N TYR A 70 0.13 -2.15 -11.19
CA TYR A 70 0.24 -1.61 -12.53
C TYR A 70 -0.83 -0.53 -12.78
N ALA A 71 -0.40 0.62 -13.28
CA ALA A 71 -1.31 1.66 -13.77
C ALA A 71 -1.76 1.31 -15.19
N LEU A 72 -2.92 0.65 -15.28
CA LEU A 72 -3.48 0.20 -16.55
C LEU A 72 -3.99 1.37 -17.41
N PHE A 73 -4.46 2.43 -16.75
CA PHE A 73 -4.89 3.69 -17.35
C PHE A 73 -4.55 4.85 -16.40
N PRO A 74 -4.53 6.11 -16.88
CA PRO A 74 -4.25 7.27 -16.02
C PRO A 74 -5.17 7.42 -14.81
N PHE A 75 -6.30 6.70 -14.82
CA PHE A 75 -7.32 6.72 -13.77
C PHE A 75 -7.54 5.37 -13.08
N MET A 76 -6.81 4.30 -13.47
CA MET A 76 -7.04 2.97 -12.93
C MET A 76 -5.73 2.21 -12.65
N GLU A 77 -5.59 1.73 -11.42
CA GLU A 77 -4.55 0.78 -11.02
C GLU A 77 -5.15 -0.59 -10.75
N VAL A 78 -4.42 -1.60 -11.13
CA VAL A 78 -4.68 -2.99 -10.79
C VAL A 78 -3.53 -3.52 -9.95
N MET A 79 -3.81 -4.34 -8.95
CA MET A 79 -2.83 -4.91 -8.07
C MET A 79 -3.07 -6.41 -7.91
N PHE A 80 -2.00 -7.16 -7.96
CA PHE A 80 -1.98 -8.55 -7.53
C PHE A 80 -1.05 -8.68 -6.31
N ARG A 81 -1.53 -9.30 -5.25
CA ARG A 81 -0.75 -9.61 -4.06
C ARG A 81 -0.82 -11.10 -3.73
N TYR A 82 0.32 -11.62 -3.38
CA TYR A 82 0.52 -12.96 -2.86
C TYR A 82 1.04 -12.84 -1.43
N THR A 83 0.28 -13.35 -0.48
CA THR A 83 0.62 -13.29 0.94
C THR A 83 1.01 -14.66 1.43
N HIS A 84 2.20 -14.77 1.99
CA HIS A 84 2.79 -16.00 2.49
C HIS A 84 2.98 -15.90 4.00
N GLU A 85 2.49 -16.90 4.75
CA GLU A 85 2.76 -17.03 6.18
C GLU A 85 4.14 -17.65 6.38
N LEU A 86 4.99 -16.99 7.17
CA LEU A 86 6.34 -17.44 7.46
C LEU A 86 6.33 -18.48 8.60
N ASN A 87 7.37 -19.32 8.65
CA ASN A 87 7.55 -20.33 9.71
C ASN A 87 6.44 -21.38 9.81
N VAL A 88 5.74 -21.65 8.72
CA VAL A 88 4.79 -22.76 8.66
C VAL A 88 5.57 -24.02 8.27
N PRO A 89 5.50 -25.10 9.08
CA PRO A 89 6.10 -26.36 8.70
C PRO A 89 5.47 -26.87 7.40
N VAL A 90 6.29 -27.15 6.41
CA VAL A 90 5.83 -27.80 5.19
C VAL A 90 5.62 -29.27 5.52
N SER A 91 4.39 -29.66 5.85
CA SER A 91 4.00 -31.06 5.94
C SER A 91 3.06 -31.40 4.79
N PHE A 92 3.20 -32.62 4.25
CA PHE A 92 2.32 -33.10 3.18
C PHE A 92 0.86 -33.26 3.65
N GLU A 93 0.61 -33.24 4.95
CA GLU A 93 -0.72 -33.39 5.55
C GLU A 93 -1.47 -32.07 5.72
N THR A 94 -0.77 -30.94 5.74
CA THR A 94 -1.39 -29.61 5.85
C THR A 94 -1.33 -28.89 4.52
N SER A 95 -2.46 -28.85 3.81
CA SER A 95 -2.57 -28.03 2.59
C SER A 95 -2.40 -26.56 2.95
N TYR A 96 -1.19 -26.04 2.73
CA TYR A 96 -0.91 -24.61 2.87
C TYR A 96 -1.26 -23.89 1.58
N PHE A 97 -2.30 -23.06 1.62
CA PHE A 97 -2.65 -22.18 0.50
C PHE A 97 -2.32 -20.74 0.88
N PRO A 98 -1.35 -20.10 0.20
CA PRO A 98 -1.10 -18.69 0.38
C PRO A 98 -2.31 -17.87 -0.06
N ASP A 99 -2.50 -16.69 0.55
CA ASP A 99 -3.55 -15.76 0.16
C ASP A 99 -3.18 -15.08 -1.16
N ARG A 100 -4.12 -15.06 -2.10
CA ARG A 100 -3.97 -14.43 -3.42
C ARG A 100 -5.05 -13.39 -3.60
N MET A 101 -4.67 -12.15 -3.77
CA MET A 101 -5.59 -11.06 -3.82
C MET A 101 -5.44 -10.24 -5.09
N PHE A 102 -6.57 -9.86 -5.67
CA PHE A 102 -6.66 -8.83 -6.69
C PHE A 102 -7.28 -7.56 -6.11
N GLY A 103 -6.66 -6.43 -6.38
CA GLY A 103 -7.16 -5.13 -6.00
C GLY A 103 -7.33 -4.23 -7.23
N PHE A 104 -8.28 -3.32 -7.11
CA PHE A 104 -8.56 -2.29 -8.12
C PHE A 104 -8.67 -0.93 -7.45
N ARG A 105 -8.15 0.09 -8.12
CA ARG A 105 -8.30 1.47 -7.67
C ARG A 105 -8.69 2.34 -8.86
N ALA A 106 -9.68 3.19 -8.65
CA ALA A 106 -10.15 4.12 -9.67
C ALA A 106 -10.05 5.56 -9.15
N ARG A 107 -9.36 6.42 -9.89
CA ARG A 107 -9.28 7.86 -9.63
C ARG A 107 -10.57 8.53 -10.08
N LEU A 108 -11.34 9.03 -9.13
CA LEU A 108 -12.58 9.76 -9.38
C LEU A 108 -12.31 11.26 -9.63
N LEU A 109 -11.30 11.80 -8.96
CA LEU A 109 -10.91 13.21 -9.07
C LEU A 109 -9.38 13.34 -8.97
N LYS A 110 -8.79 14.06 -9.92
CA LYS A 110 -7.39 14.47 -9.86
C LYS A 110 -7.25 15.70 -8.95
N GLU A 111 -6.18 15.75 -8.15
CA GLU A 111 -5.90 16.91 -7.30
C GLU A 111 -5.81 18.20 -8.11
N LYS A 112 -6.45 19.26 -7.60
CA LYS A 112 -6.36 20.65 -8.09
C LYS A 112 -6.00 21.58 -6.94
N LYS A 113 -5.75 22.86 -7.23
CA LYS A 113 -5.36 23.85 -6.21
C LYS A 113 -6.22 23.81 -4.95
N TYR A 114 -7.53 23.70 -5.08
CA TYR A 114 -8.50 23.72 -3.96
C TYR A 114 -9.23 22.39 -3.74
N LEU A 115 -9.05 21.41 -4.62
CA LEU A 115 -9.73 20.12 -4.53
C LEU A 115 -8.73 19.01 -4.25
N PRO A 116 -9.02 18.07 -3.34
CA PRO A 116 -8.20 16.89 -3.14
C PRO A 116 -8.28 15.94 -4.34
N ALA A 117 -7.31 15.06 -4.49
CA ALA A 117 -7.49 13.85 -5.27
C ALA A 117 -8.49 12.94 -4.55
N LEU A 118 -9.34 12.21 -5.31
CA LEU A 118 -10.27 11.22 -4.76
C LEU A 118 -10.08 9.88 -5.50
N VAL A 119 -10.01 8.80 -4.74
CA VAL A 119 -9.87 7.43 -5.24
C VAL A 119 -10.87 6.52 -4.55
N LEU A 120 -11.52 5.68 -5.36
CA LEU A 120 -12.25 4.50 -4.90
C LEU A 120 -11.32 3.30 -5.01
N GLY A 121 -11.19 2.51 -3.96
CA GLY A 121 -10.37 1.30 -3.93
C GLY A 121 -11.17 0.08 -3.51
N LEU A 122 -10.79 -1.04 -4.10
CA LEU A 122 -11.32 -2.36 -3.83
C LEU A 122 -10.15 -3.31 -3.64
N GLN A 123 -9.85 -3.69 -2.41
CA GLN A 123 -8.87 -4.72 -2.07
C GLN A 123 -9.59 -6.05 -1.93
N ASP A 124 -9.01 -7.09 -2.47
CA ASP A 124 -9.56 -8.44 -2.48
C ASP A 124 -10.97 -8.49 -3.11
N ALA A 125 -11.05 -8.19 -4.38
CA ALA A 125 -12.29 -8.21 -5.14
C ALA A 125 -12.96 -9.60 -5.11
N SER A 126 -12.20 -10.68 -5.03
CA SER A 126 -12.72 -12.04 -4.96
C SER A 126 -13.50 -12.32 -3.67
N ALA A 127 -13.08 -11.75 -2.55
CA ALA A 127 -13.80 -11.87 -1.29
C ALA A 127 -15.16 -11.15 -1.29
N ILE A 128 -15.28 -10.10 -2.09
CA ILE A 128 -16.50 -9.29 -2.18
C ILE A 128 -17.53 -9.93 -3.12
N PHE A 129 -17.06 -10.46 -4.25
CA PHE A 129 -17.92 -11.04 -5.29
C PHE A 129 -18.11 -12.54 -5.17
N GLY A 130 -17.27 -13.23 -4.38
CA GLY A 130 -17.37 -14.69 -4.15
C GLY A 130 -18.38 -15.03 -3.06
N GLU A 131 -19.17 -16.07 -3.26
CA GLU A 131 -20.12 -16.56 -2.24
C GLU A 131 -19.43 -17.32 -1.10
N THR A 132 -18.33 -18.00 -1.41
CA THR A 132 -17.59 -18.82 -0.45
C THR A 132 -16.11 -18.80 -0.74
N CYS A 133 -15.39 -17.83 -0.26
CA CYS A 133 -13.93 -17.90 -0.27
C CYS A 133 -13.39 -18.06 1.14
N LEU A 134 -13.13 -19.29 1.55
CA LEU A 134 -12.50 -19.60 2.84
C LEU A 134 -11.04 -19.13 2.93
N THR A 135 -10.41 -18.86 1.79
CA THR A 135 -8.98 -18.52 1.67
C THR A 135 -8.72 -17.08 1.26
N CYS A 136 -9.75 -16.33 0.92
CA CYS A 136 -9.66 -14.96 0.44
C CYS A 136 -9.98 -14.01 1.58
N SER A 137 -9.14 -13.11 1.95
CA SER A 137 -9.56 -11.96 2.78
C SER A 137 -8.73 -11.62 4.01
N ASN A 138 -7.43 -11.87 3.98
CA ASN A 138 -6.61 -11.34 5.06
C ASN A 138 -6.62 -9.80 5.10
N TYR A 139 -6.87 -9.16 3.95
CA TYR A 139 -6.78 -7.70 3.80
C TYR A 139 -7.90 -7.13 2.91
N SER A 140 -9.09 -7.69 2.99
CA SER A 140 -10.23 -7.18 2.22
C SER A 140 -10.66 -5.79 2.73
N ALA A 141 -10.82 -4.85 1.81
CA ALA A 141 -11.35 -3.52 2.09
C ALA A 141 -11.92 -2.86 0.84
N THR A 142 -13.06 -2.21 0.99
CA THR A 142 -13.61 -1.29 -0.01
C THR A 142 -13.64 0.09 0.60
N TYR A 143 -13.04 1.07 -0.06
CA TYR A 143 -12.85 2.38 0.56
C TYR A 143 -12.91 3.53 -0.44
N PHE A 144 -13.27 4.71 0.07
CA PHE A 144 -12.92 5.99 -0.52
C PHE A 144 -11.77 6.63 0.23
N VAL A 145 -10.86 7.26 -0.49
CA VAL A 145 -9.77 8.05 0.10
C VAL A 145 -9.58 9.35 -0.67
N GLY A 146 -9.42 10.43 0.07
CA GLY A 146 -9.02 11.74 -0.44
C GLY A 146 -7.60 12.07 0.01
N SER A 147 -6.80 12.67 -0.88
CA SER A 147 -5.46 13.14 -0.54
C SER A 147 -5.22 14.56 -1.03
N LYS A 148 -4.54 15.35 -0.20
CA LYS A 148 -4.20 16.74 -0.48
C LYS A 148 -2.76 17.04 -0.11
N ASN A 149 -1.99 17.54 -1.08
CA ASN A 149 -0.65 18.04 -0.83
C ASN A 149 -0.71 19.51 -0.39
N ILE A 150 -0.05 19.83 0.71
CA ILE A 150 0.09 21.18 1.27
C ILE A 150 1.57 21.51 1.31
N LYS A 151 1.98 22.46 0.46
CA LYS A 151 3.34 22.99 0.42
C LYS A 151 3.51 24.09 1.47
N THR A 152 4.55 24.00 2.28
CA THR A 152 4.93 25.00 3.29
C THR A 152 6.31 25.54 2.98
N GLY A 153 6.82 26.49 3.78
CA GLY A 153 8.16 27.03 3.60
C GLY A 153 9.31 26.06 3.95
N PHE A 154 9.02 24.92 4.59
CA PHE A 154 10.06 23.97 5.05
C PHE A 154 9.86 22.54 4.53
N GLY A 155 8.75 22.27 3.85
CA GLY A 155 8.49 20.93 3.28
C GLY A 155 7.06 20.78 2.77
N ASN A 156 6.76 19.57 2.35
CA ASN A 156 5.46 19.15 1.82
C ASN A 156 4.76 18.22 2.83
N PHE A 157 3.50 18.51 3.14
CA PHE A 157 2.60 17.62 3.85
C PHE A 157 1.63 16.99 2.86
N ASP A 158 1.62 15.67 2.75
CA ASP A 158 0.61 14.93 1.98
C ASP A 158 -0.37 14.29 2.94
N LEU A 159 -1.54 14.91 3.06
CA LEU A 159 -2.62 14.47 3.94
C LEU A 159 -3.53 13.50 3.22
N SER A 160 -3.89 12.40 3.86
CA SER A 160 -4.84 11.43 3.36
C SER A 160 -5.90 11.13 4.41
N ILE A 161 -7.18 11.10 4.00
CA ILE A 161 -8.30 10.69 4.85
C ILE A 161 -9.25 9.85 4.02
N GLY A 162 -9.76 8.79 4.60
CA GLY A 162 -10.64 7.86 3.92
C GLY A 162 -11.64 7.19 4.85
N TYR A 163 -12.56 6.48 4.23
CA TYR A 163 -13.55 5.66 4.90
C TYR A 163 -13.67 4.31 4.21
N ALA A 164 -13.55 3.24 4.99
CA ALA A 164 -13.70 1.87 4.52
C ALA A 164 -15.11 1.35 4.84
N PHE A 165 -15.77 0.86 3.80
CA PHE A 165 -17.15 0.39 3.86
C PHE A 165 -17.20 -1.09 4.24
N ASP A 166 -18.28 -1.47 4.86
CA ASP A 166 -18.59 -2.84 5.23
C ASP A 166 -19.73 -3.37 4.35
N PHE A 167 -19.44 -3.66 3.09
CA PHE A 167 -20.47 -4.17 2.17
C PHE A 167 -20.86 -5.63 2.42
N LYS A 168 -20.00 -6.39 3.09
CA LYS A 168 -20.22 -7.79 3.39
C LYS A 168 -19.59 -8.11 4.74
N GLU A 169 -20.26 -8.89 5.57
CA GLU A 169 -19.66 -9.40 6.80
C GLU A 169 -18.55 -10.41 6.46
N LEU A 170 -17.37 -9.88 6.14
CA LEU A 170 -16.18 -10.69 5.94
C LEU A 170 -15.51 -10.91 7.29
N LYS A 171 -15.09 -12.14 7.56
CA LYS A 171 -14.43 -12.51 8.83
C LYS A 171 -13.09 -11.81 9.04
N ALA A 172 -12.37 -11.55 7.97
CA ALA A 172 -11.09 -10.85 7.99
C ALA A 172 -11.17 -9.56 7.19
N LYS A 173 -11.34 -8.43 7.89
CA LYS A 173 -11.32 -7.09 7.30
C LYS A 173 -10.00 -6.42 7.63
N ASP A 174 -9.40 -5.82 6.64
CA ASP A 174 -8.14 -5.09 6.83
C ASP A 174 -8.37 -3.86 7.72
N TYR A 175 -9.26 -2.98 7.29
CA TYR A 175 -9.72 -1.82 8.08
C TYR A 175 -11.19 -1.55 7.79
N LYS A 176 -11.86 -0.88 8.73
CA LYS A 176 -13.27 -0.53 8.66
C LYS A 176 -13.49 0.83 9.31
N GLY A 177 -14.30 1.68 8.68
CA GLY A 177 -14.57 3.02 9.17
C GLY A 177 -13.52 4.03 8.75
N VAL A 178 -13.33 5.07 9.57
CA VAL A 178 -12.42 6.18 9.25
C VAL A 178 -10.96 5.76 9.40
N PHE A 179 -10.16 6.11 8.43
CA PHE A 179 -8.69 6.03 8.48
C PHE A 179 -8.09 7.32 7.92
N GLY A 180 -6.84 7.58 8.25
CA GLY A 180 -6.16 8.76 7.71
C GLY A 180 -4.73 8.85 8.18
N GLY A 181 -3.95 9.73 7.55
CA GLY A 181 -2.57 9.91 7.89
C GLY A 181 -1.92 11.05 7.14
N VAL A 182 -0.67 11.28 7.45
CA VAL A 182 0.17 12.32 6.89
C VAL A 182 1.53 11.78 6.52
N SER A 183 2.03 12.19 5.38
CA SER A 183 3.43 12.05 4.97
C SER A 183 4.05 13.44 4.92
N PHE A 184 5.15 13.64 5.66
CA PHE A 184 5.93 14.87 5.64
C PHE A 184 7.27 14.63 4.96
N THR A 185 7.59 15.44 3.94
CA THR A 185 8.86 15.43 3.23
C THR A 185 9.49 16.82 3.33
N SER A 186 10.68 16.91 3.94
CA SER A 186 11.42 18.17 4.07
C SER A 186 12.03 18.59 2.73
N PHE A 187 12.15 19.89 2.47
CA PHE A 187 12.91 20.39 1.32
C PHE A 187 14.42 20.17 1.41
N PHE A 188 14.95 19.90 2.62
CA PHE A 188 16.37 19.61 2.81
C PHE A 188 16.73 18.16 2.49
N TYR A 189 15.74 17.24 2.56
CA TYR A 189 15.89 15.81 2.31
C TYR A 189 14.63 15.30 1.63
N ASP A 190 14.50 15.57 0.34
CA ASP A 190 13.32 15.25 -0.47
C ASP A 190 13.15 13.74 -0.74
N ASP A 191 14.21 12.96 -0.56
CA ASP A 191 14.16 11.50 -0.62
C ASP A 191 13.56 10.84 0.65
N LEU A 192 13.48 11.58 1.77
CA LEU A 192 13.01 11.04 3.05
C LEU A 192 11.66 11.64 3.42
N SER A 193 10.68 10.77 3.64
CA SER A 193 9.36 11.14 4.15
C SER A 193 9.09 10.49 5.50
N ILE A 194 8.64 11.28 6.47
CA ILE A 194 8.16 10.80 7.78
C ILE A 194 6.67 10.53 7.67
N LEU A 195 6.22 9.39 8.20
CA LEU A 195 4.85 8.90 8.08
C LEU A 195 4.20 8.79 9.45
N PHE A 196 2.96 9.23 9.51
CA PHE A 196 2.09 9.02 10.65
C PHE A 196 0.68 8.69 10.14
N GLU A 197 0.08 7.62 10.66
CA GLU A 197 -1.25 7.20 10.22
C GLU A 197 -2.07 6.54 11.33
N HIS A 198 -3.38 6.64 11.19
CA HIS A 198 -4.38 5.87 11.94
C HIS A 198 -5.13 4.96 10.96
N ASN A 199 -5.04 3.65 11.15
CA ASN A 199 -5.59 2.65 10.24
C ASN A 199 -6.96 2.09 10.69
N SER A 200 -7.77 2.87 11.38
CA SER A 200 -9.03 2.49 12.03
C SER A 200 -8.91 1.53 13.23
N LYS A 201 -7.74 0.94 13.47
CA LYS A 201 -7.49 0.00 14.59
C LYS A 201 -6.41 0.50 15.53
N GLY A 202 -5.51 1.34 15.05
CA GLY A 202 -4.39 1.85 15.83
C GLY A 202 -3.53 2.86 15.06
N ILE A 203 -2.46 3.29 15.69
CA ILE A 203 -1.54 4.30 15.16
C ILE A 203 -0.28 3.61 14.66
N ASN A 204 0.13 3.94 13.44
CA ASN A 204 1.40 3.53 12.86
C ASN A 204 2.27 4.76 12.61
N THR A 205 3.57 4.61 12.76
CA THR A 205 4.54 5.63 12.40
C THR A 205 5.73 5.01 11.69
N GLY A 206 6.43 5.80 10.91
CA GLY A 206 7.58 5.29 10.16
C GLY A 206 8.18 6.32 9.24
N PHE A 207 8.98 5.84 8.32
CA PHE A 207 9.57 6.66 7.26
C PHE A 207 9.67 5.89 5.94
N LYS A 208 9.69 6.65 4.86
CA LYS A 208 9.99 6.17 3.51
C LYS A 208 11.25 6.85 3.00
N LEU A 209 12.09 6.07 2.33
CA LEU A 209 13.30 6.51 1.67
C LEU A 209 13.22 6.16 0.18
N ASN A 210 13.27 7.16 -0.68
CA ASN A 210 13.32 7.01 -2.12
C ASN A 210 14.77 6.97 -2.58
N LEU A 211 15.25 5.81 -3.02
CA LEU A 211 16.60 5.66 -3.54
C LEU A 211 16.58 5.67 -5.06
N ILE A 212 17.38 6.56 -5.67
CA ILE A 212 17.60 6.61 -7.13
C ILE A 212 16.26 6.73 -7.92
N SER A 213 15.25 7.42 -7.36
CA SER A 213 13.92 7.65 -7.96
C SER A 213 13.10 6.39 -8.28
N LYS A 214 13.66 5.20 -8.16
CA LYS A 214 13.01 3.92 -8.51
C LYS A 214 12.88 2.93 -7.37
N PHE A 215 13.80 2.99 -6.40
CA PHE A 215 13.74 2.16 -5.20
C PHE A 215 13.08 2.91 -4.07
N ASN A 216 12.10 2.31 -3.47
CA ASN A 216 11.46 2.84 -2.29
C ASN A 216 11.58 1.83 -1.14
N LEU A 217 12.15 2.27 -0.04
CA LEU A 217 12.21 1.54 1.21
C LEU A 217 11.26 2.19 2.20
N MET A 218 10.47 1.41 2.89
CA MET A 218 9.65 1.88 3.99
C MET A 218 9.99 1.07 5.24
N PHE A 219 10.15 1.77 6.34
CA PHE A 219 10.24 1.20 7.67
C PHE A 219 9.17 1.82 8.54
N GLY A 220 8.40 0.99 9.23
CA GLY A 220 7.32 1.42 10.09
C GLY A 220 7.24 0.64 11.38
N VAL A 221 6.50 1.20 12.33
CA VAL A 221 6.12 0.54 13.58
C VAL A 221 4.59 0.44 13.60
N TRP A 222 4.08 -0.79 13.49
CA TRP A 222 2.66 -1.09 13.43
C TRP A 222 2.06 -1.03 14.83
N ASN A 223 1.00 -0.23 14.99
CA ASN A 223 0.33 0.04 16.29
C ASN A 223 1.30 0.47 17.39
N LEU A 224 2.40 1.15 17.04
CA LEU A 224 3.49 1.53 17.95
C LEU A 224 4.08 0.35 18.73
N ASP A 225 3.95 -0.88 18.21
CA ASP A 225 4.35 -2.11 18.89
C ASP A 225 5.38 -2.92 18.09
N LYS A 226 5.12 -3.24 16.82
CA LYS A 226 5.95 -4.16 16.04
C LYS A 226 6.51 -3.53 14.78
N PRO A 227 7.80 -3.77 14.46
CA PRO A 227 8.39 -3.27 13.23
C PRO A 227 7.79 -3.95 12.00
N THR A 228 7.61 -3.17 10.95
CA THR A 228 7.27 -3.60 9.59
C THR A 228 8.17 -2.91 8.61
N PHE A 229 8.41 -3.52 7.46
CA PHE A 229 9.22 -2.92 6.41
C PHE A 229 8.73 -3.36 5.03
N SER A 230 8.94 -2.52 4.05
CA SER A 230 8.69 -2.86 2.66
C SER A 230 9.78 -2.34 1.74
N PHE A 231 9.88 -2.99 0.61
CA PHE A 231 10.77 -2.66 -0.49
C PHE A 231 9.97 -2.67 -1.78
N ASN A 232 10.17 -1.64 -2.61
CA ASN A 232 9.48 -1.48 -3.89
C ASN A 232 10.47 -1.07 -4.98
N TYR A 233 10.24 -1.53 -6.19
CA TYR A 233 10.92 -1.08 -7.39
C TYR A 233 9.91 -0.63 -8.42
N LEU A 234 10.14 0.58 -8.99
CA LEU A 234 9.34 1.19 -10.04
C LEU A 234 10.00 0.98 -11.41
N PHE A 235 9.23 0.45 -12.35
CA PHE A 235 9.63 0.28 -13.75
C PHE A 235 9.08 1.37 -14.63
#